data_d84b9f81891b114391f4658dfcd23504
#
_entry.id   d84b9f81891b114391f4658dfcd23504
#
_cell.length_a   1.000
_cell.length_b   1.000
_cell.length_c   1.000
_cell.angle_alpha   90.00
_cell.angle_beta   90.00
_cell.angle_gamma   90.00
#
_symmetry.space_group_name_H-M   'P 1'
#
loop_
_entity.id
_entity.type
_entity.pdbx_description
1 polymer ?
#
loop_
_entity_poly.entity_id
_entity_poly.type
_entity_poly.pdbx_seq_one_letter_code
_entity_poly.pdbx_strand_id
1 'polypeptide(L)'
;MIKKKTKKLIKKKAKERVILQSPKGMRDILPVDQLLWEKARKSANKIADSFNFSRIDTPILETADIFERTGTGTDIVEKQMYFVKSRGESRLVLRPECT
;
A
#
# COMPACT_ATOMS: atom_id res chain seq x y z
N MET A 1 43.46 -24.35 -18.09
CA MET A 1 42.55 -24.25 -16.91
C MET A 1 42.05 -22.84 -16.60
N ILE A 2 42.68 -21.77 -17.03
CA ILE A 2 42.33 -20.38 -16.71
C ILE A 2 41.09 -19.87 -17.49
N LYS A 3 40.87 -20.30 -18.74
CA LYS A 3 39.75 -19.85 -19.57
C LYS A 3 38.33 -20.27 -19.12
N LYS A 4 38.20 -21.34 -18.32
CA LYS A 4 36.91 -21.80 -17.79
C LYS A 4 36.44 -21.02 -16.56
N LYS A 5 37.35 -20.50 -15.76
CA LYS A 5 37.02 -19.69 -14.55
C LYS A 5 36.52 -18.27 -14.94
N THR A 6 37.14 -17.70 -15.99
CA THR A 6 36.77 -16.34 -16.45
C THR A 6 35.36 -16.30 -17.05
N LYS A 7 34.93 -17.34 -17.82
CA LYS A 7 33.58 -17.43 -18.33
C LYS A 7 32.50 -17.59 -17.25
N LYS A 8 32.83 -18.22 -16.11
CA LYS A 8 31.90 -18.39 -14.99
C LYS A 8 31.74 -17.10 -14.17
N LEU A 9 32.75 -16.23 -14.16
CA LEU A 9 32.72 -14.91 -13.53
C LEU A 9 31.93 -13.89 -14.36
N ILE A 10 31.99 -13.97 -15.69
CA ILE A 10 31.26 -13.08 -16.60
C ILE A 10 29.76 -13.42 -16.59
N LYS A 11 29.36 -14.69 -16.46
CA LYS A 11 27.96 -15.09 -16.31
C LYS A 11 27.33 -14.67 -14.98
N LYS A 12 28.11 -14.37 -13.93
CA LYS A 12 27.60 -13.90 -12.63
C LYS A 12 27.28 -12.41 -12.60
N LYS A 13 27.59 -11.63 -13.64
CA LYS A 13 27.38 -10.17 -13.71
C LYS A 13 26.21 -9.70 -14.58
N ALA A 14 25.51 -10.58 -15.22
CA ALA A 14 24.19 -10.27 -15.75
C ALA A 14 23.14 -10.41 -14.64
N LYS A 15 23.29 -9.60 -13.58
CA LYS A 15 22.22 -9.38 -12.61
C LYS A 15 21.06 -8.78 -13.40
N GLU A 16 19.98 -9.53 -13.53
CA GLU A 16 18.73 -9.04 -14.09
C GLU A 16 18.49 -7.62 -13.57
N ARG A 17 18.33 -6.66 -14.47
CA ARG A 17 17.95 -5.31 -14.09
C ARG A 17 16.54 -5.43 -13.51
N VAL A 18 16.46 -5.43 -12.18
CA VAL A 18 15.17 -5.37 -11.49
C VAL A 18 14.53 -4.04 -11.88
N ILE A 19 13.51 -4.10 -12.72
CA ILE A 19 12.70 -2.93 -13.02
C ILE A 19 11.87 -2.66 -11.78
N LEU A 20 12.20 -1.58 -11.07
CA LEU A 20 11.43 -1.15 -9.91
C LEU A 20 10.12 -0.55 -10.40
N GLN A 21 9.02 -1.14 -9.99
CA GLN A 21 7.66 -0.69 -10.30
C GLN A 21 6.85 -0.58 -9.01
N SER A 22 5.88 0.32 -9.02
CA SER A 22 4.90 0.39 -7.94
C SER A 22 4.15 -0.94 -7.80
N PRO A 23 3.75 -1.33 -6.59
CA PRO A 23 2.92 -2.50 -6.38
C PRO A 23 1.64 -2.44 -7.23
N LYS A 24 1.12 -3.61 -7.61
CA LYS A 24 -0.12 -3.69 -8.39
C LYS A 24 -1.26 -2.93 -7.69
N GLY A 25 -1.91 -2.04 -8.43
CA GLY A 25 -3.01 -1.23 -7.91
C GLY A 25 -2.56 0.05 -7.20
N MET A 26 -1.26 0.30 -7.07
CA MET A 26 -0.69 1.52 -6.49
C MET A 26 0.03 2.32 -7.56
N ARG A 27 -0.04 3.64 -7.46
CA ARG A 27 0.66 4.57 -8.35
C ARG A 27 1.06 5.83 -7.61
N ASP A 28 2.10 6.49 -8.11
CA ASP A 28 2.45 7.83 -7.66
C ASP A 28 1.43 8.83 -8.22
N ILE A 29 1.09 9.83 -7.42
CA ILE A 29 0.32 10.99 -7.85
C ILE A 29 1.31 12.10 -8.18
N LEU A 30 1.49 12.34 -9.47
CA LEU A 30 2.45 13.30 -9.95
C LEU A 30 2.00 14.76 -9.70
N PRO A 31 2.94 15.74 -9.70
CA PRO A 31 2.59 17.14 -9.49
C PRO A 31 1.53 17.67 -10.44
N VAL A 32 1.48 17.19 -11.68
CA VAL A 32 0.46 17.58 -12.66
C VAL A 32 -0.95 17.17 -12.23
N ASP A 33 -1.09 16.05 -11.52
CA ASP A 33 -2.38 15.54 -11.03
C ASP A 33 -2.78 16.18 -9.70
N GLN A 34 -1.82 16.73 -8.95
CA GLN A 34 -2.07 17.30 -7.61
C GLN A 34 -3.09 18.43 -7.61
N LEU A 35 -3.12 19.24 -8.65
CA LEU A 35 -4.10 20.34 -8.78
C LEU A 35 -5.54 19.82 -8.75
N LEU A 36 -5.81 18.73 -9.45
CA LEU A 36 -7.14 18.08 -9.46
C LEU A 36 -7.47 17.46 -8.10
N TRP A 37 -6.49 16.78 -7.50
CA TRP A 37 -6.65 16.19 -6.17
C TRP A 37 -6.91 17.24 -5.09
N GLU A 38 -6.22 18.37 -5.14
CA GLU A 38 -6.47 19.48 -4.21
C GLU A 38 -7.85 20.08 -4.39
N LYS A 39 -8.29 20.29 -5.63
CA LYS A 39 -9.62 20.80 -5.93
C LYS A 39 -10.70 19.85 -5.37
N ALA A 40 -10.54 18.55 -5.59
CA ALA A 40 -11.48 17.55 -5.08
C ALA A 40 -11.51 17.57 -3.55
N ARG A 41 -10.36 17.56 -2.88
CA ARG A 41 -10.28 17.61 -1.41
C ARG A 41 -10.89 18.89 -0.84
N LYS A 42 -10.60 20.04 -1.42
CA LYS A 42 -11.16 21.34 -0.98
C LYS A 42 -12.68 21.34 -1.11
N SER A 43 -13.22 20.82 -2.22
CA SER A 43 -14.66 20.72 -2.43
C SER A 43 -15.32 19.78 -1.42
N ALA A 44 -14.73 18.61 -1.20
CA ALA A 44 -15.23 17.65 -0.22
C ALA A 44 -15.22 18.21 1.21
N ASN A 45 -14.11 18.86 1.61
CA ASN A 45 -14.00 19.48 2.94
C ASN A 45 -15.05 20.58 3.12
N LYS A 46 -15.24 21.44 2.12
CA LYS A 46 -16.25 22.51 2.18
C LYS A 46 -17.66 21.96 2.40
N ILE A 47 -18.00 20.86 1.72
CA ILE A 47 -19.30 20.20 1.91
C ILE A 47 -19.37 19.59 3.31
N ALA A 48 -18.35 18.86 3.75
CA ALA A 48 -18.31 18.26 5.08
C ALA A 48 -18.50 19.32 6.18
N ASP A 49 -17.78 20.43 6.09
CA ASP A 49 -17.88 21.56 7.03
C ASP A 49 -19.32 22.15 7.05
N SER A 50 -19.98 22.26 5.88
CA SER A 50 -21.35 22.76 5.80
C SER A 50 -22.38 21.85 6.47
N PHE A 51 -22.07 20.55 6.60
CA PHE A 51 -22.88 19.58 7.33
C PHE A 51 -22.37 19.32 8.76
N ASN A 52 -21.44 20.13 9.24
CA ASN A 52 -20.88 20.06 10.58
C ASN A 52 -20.12 18.73 10.87
N PHE A 53 -19.49 18.15 9.85
CA PHE A 53 -18.59 17.02 10.02
C PHE A 53 -17.18 17.48 10.40
N SER A 54 -16.58 16.81 11.35
CA SER A 54 -15.20 17.03 11.74
C SER A 54 -14.29 15.98 11.13
N ARG A 55 -13.09 16.39 10.71
CA ARG A 55 -12.10 15.47 10.14
C ARG A 55 -11.51 14.59 11.22
N ILE A 56 -11.37 13.30 10.93
CA ILE A 56 -10.60 12.32 11.69
C ILE A 56 -9.60 11.63 10.77
N ASP A 57 -8.37 11.47 11.23
CA ASP A 57 -7.34 10.70 10.55
C ASP A 57 -7.04 9.46 11.39
N THR A 58 -7.35 8.29 10.87
CA THR A 58 -7.09 7.01 11.53
C THR A 58 -5.74 6.44 11.08
N PRO A 59 -5.09 5.56 11.88
CA PRO A 59 -3.85 4.91 11.48
C PRO A 59 -4.00 4.13 10.17
N ILE A 60 -2.93 4.10 9.38
CA ILE A 60 -2.88 3.31 8.13
C ILE A 60 -2.74 1.82 8.44
N LEU A 61 -2.03 1.49 9.53
CA LEU A 61 -1.84 0.13 10.02
C LEU A 61 -2.76 -0.09 11.21
N GLU A 62 -3.49 -1.20 11.18
CA GLU A 62 -4.41 -1.63 12.22
C GLU A 62 -4.19 -3.11 12.53
N THR A 63 -4.71 -3.56 13.66
CA THR A 63 -4.73 -4.99 13.98
C THR A 63 -5.77 -5.71 13.12
N ALA A 64 -5.43 -6.87 12.59
CA ALA A 64 -6.33 -7.66 11.75
C ALA A 64 -7.64 -8.02 12.45
N ASP A 65 -7.59 -8.21 13.77
CA ASP A 65 -8.75 -8.59 14.60
C ASP A 65 -9.93 -7.61 14.49
N ILE A 66 -9.65 -6.33 14.25
CA ILE A 66 -10.70 -5.30 14.09
C ILE A 66 -11.60 -5.66 12.91
N PHE A 67 -11.00 -6.05 11.78
CA PHE A 67 -11.73 -6.36 10.56
C PHE A 67 -12.32 -7.77 10.56
N GLU A 68 -11.67 -8.72 11.25
CA GLU A 68 -12.18 -10.08 11.42
C GLU A 68 -13.44 -10.14 12.29
N ARG A 69 -13.53 -9.28 13.32
CA ARG A 69 -14.68 -9.23 14.25
C ARG A 69 -15.92 -8.56 13.67
N THR A 70 -15.75 -7.61 12.76
CA THR A 70 -16.89 -6.87 12.18
C THR A 70 -17.71 -7.69 11.20
N GLY A 71 -17.34 -8.95 10.94
CA GLY A 71 -18.14 -9.87 10.11
C GLY A 71 -18.29 -9.45 8.64
N THR A 72 -17.51 -8.48 8.19
CA THR A 72 -17.44 -8.08 6.80
C THR A 72 -16.72 -9.15 5.98
N GLY A 73 -17.33 -10.31 5.92
CA GLY A 73 -17.06 -11.41 5.02
C GLY A 73 -15.62 -11.92 5.02
N THR A 74 -15.46 -13.18 5.32
CA THR A 74 -14.20 -13.95 5.20
C THR A 74 -13.44 -13.68 3.90
N ASP A 75 -14.13 -13.37 2.80
CA ASP A 75 -13.52 -13.08 1.49
C ASP A 75 -12.73 -11.77 1.43
N ILE A 76 -13.18 -10.71 2.11
CA ILE A 76 -12.45 -9.44 2.18
C ILE A 76 -11.21 -9.60 3.04
N VAL A 77 -11.35 -10.27 4.17
CA VAL A 77 -10.25 -10.51 5.11
C VAL A 77 -9.14 -11.37 4.48
N GLU A 78 -9.50 -12.42 3.77
CA GLU A 78 -8.51 -13.35 3.24
C GLU A 78 -7.90 -12.92 1.90
N LYS A 79 -8.67 -12.24 1.04
CA LYS A 79 -8.25 -11.98 -0.35
C LYS A 79 -7.86 -10.53 -0.63
N GLN A 80 -8.30 -9.59 0.17
CA GLN A 80 -8.15 -8.16 -0.14
C GLN A 80 -7.30 -7.40 0.87
N MET A 81 -6.97 -7.96 2.02
CA MET A 81 -6.12 -7.31 3.00
C MET A 81 -4.64 -7.51 2.73
N TYR A 82 -3.87 -6.45 2.84
CA TYR A 82 -2.42 -6.50 2.82
C TYR A 82 -1.88 -6.68 4.24
N PHE A 83 -1.37 -7.86 4.54
CA PHE A 83 -0.73 -8.13 5.81
C PHE A 83 0.70 -7.60 5.83
N VAL A 84 1.05 -6.95 6.93
CA VAL A 84 2.40 -6.43 7.16
C VAL A 84 3.15 -7.39 8.06
N LYS A 85 4.35 -7.79 7.64
CA LYS A 85 5.23 -8.63 8.45
C LYS A 85 5.78 -7.81 9.61
N SER A 86 5.26 -8.06 10.81
CA SER A 86 5.74 -7.47 12.06
C SER A 86 6.79 -8.37 12.72
N ARG A 87 7.64 -7.79 13.56
CA ARG A 87 8.56 -8.55 14.42
C ARG A 87 7.89 -9.08 15.70
N GLY A 88 6.69 -8.59 16.02
CA GLY A 88 5.90 -9.01 17.18
C GLY A 88 4.83 -10.04 16.80
N GLU A 89 4.06 -10.47 17.80
CA GLU A 89 2.98 -11.44 17.64
C GLU A 89 1.71 -10.84 17.00
N SER A 90 1.61 -9.52 16.97
CA SER A 90 0.44 -8.82 16.42
C SER A 90 0.36 -8.95 14.90
N ARG A 91 -0.78 -9.40 14.41
CA ARG A 91 -1.09 -9.42 12.97
C ARG A 91 -1.53 -8.02 12.55
N LEU A 92 -0.66 -7.29 11.87
CA LEU A 92 -0.95 -5.96 11.34
C LEU A 92 -1.35 -6.03 9.88
N VAL A 93 -2.31 -5.18 9.51
CA VAL A 93 -2.79 -5.04 8.14
C VAL A 93 -2.84 -3.57 7.74
N LEU A 94 -2.67 -3.30 6.45
CA LEU A 94 -3.10 -2.02 5.90
C LEU A 94 -4.62 -1.98 5.94
N ARG A 95 -5.19 -0.92 6.50
CA ARG A 95 -6.65 -0.77 6.59
C ARG A 95 -7.29 -0.92 5.21
N PRO A 96 -8.25 -1.86 5.02
CA PRO A 96 -8.96 -2.01 3.75
C PRO A 96 -9.99 -0.90 3.56
N GLU A 97 -10.49 -0.36 4.65
CA GLU A 97 -11.51 0.69 4.69
C GLU A 97 -11.38 1.53 5.97
N CYS A 98 -12.12 2.64 6.05
CA CYS A 98 -12.11 3.56 7.20
C CYS A 98 -13.44 3.54 8.00
N THR A 99 -14.36 2.68 7.62
CA THR A 99 -15.61 2.44 8.34
C THR A 99 -15.42 1.35 9.38
#